data_3cb0a2def1e9fc0442b4a9e6db6bcf56
#
_entry.id   3cb0a2def1e9fc0442b4a9e6db6bcf56
#
_cell.length_a   1.000
_cell.length_b   1.000
_cell.length_c   1.000
_cell.angle_alpha   90.00
_cell.angle_beta   90.00
_cell.angle_gamma   90.00
#
_symmetry.space_group_name_H-M   'P 1'
#
loop_
_entity.id
_entity.type
_entity.pdbx_description
1 polymer ?
#
loop_
_entity_poly.entity_id
_entity_poly.type
_entity_poly.pdbx_seq_one_letter_code
_entity_poly.pdbx_strand_id
1 'polypeptide(L)'
;MCLTVFIDSWRWAGVPWYLRSGKCLTETAAEILIQLKAPPQKLFEDAGPEACRANYLRFQLSPHSAIALAARVKRAGEEYVGDQKELYLLNAQPDEQTPYERLLGDALAGNGALFTRQDAVESAWAVLDRVLTEHQPVRLYKPGSWGPMEADALVTADGGWYNPKHDLMTGAVSL
;
A
#
# COMPACT_ATOMS: atom_id res chain seq x y z
N MET A 1 11.58 -3.90 -8.35
CA MET A 1 11.15 -5.26 -7.99
C MET A 1 9.64 -5.27 -7.89
N CYS A 2 8.98 -6.23 -8.51
CA CYS A 2 7.55 -6.50 -8.34
C CYS A 2 7.39 -8.01 -8.17
N LEU A 3 6.63 -8.42 -7.16
CA LEU A 3 6.39 -9.84 -6.89
C LEU A 3 5.05 -10.06 -6.21
N THR A 4 4.52 -11.28 -6.34
CA THR A 4 3.37 -11.75 -5.61
C THR A 4 3.83 -12.82 -4.62
N VAL A 5 3.43 -12.68 -3.36
CA VAL A 5 3.68 -13.66 -2.32
C VAL A 5 2.38 -14.11 -1.69
N PHE A 6 2.39 -15.31 -1.13
CA PHE A 6 1.27 -15.88 -0.37
C PHE A 6 1.77 -16.26 1.02
N ILE A 7 0.92 -16.08 2.01
CA ILE A 7 1.19 -16.50 3.39
C ILE A 7 0.41 -17.77 3.66
N ASP A 8 1.13 -18.86 3.87
CA ASP A 8 0.55 -20.17 4.13
C ASP A 8 0.05 -20.28 5.58
N SER A 9 -1.09 -19.66 5.82
CA SER A 9 -1.81 -19.70 7.09
C SER A 9 -3.32 -19.63 6.84
N TRP A 10 -4.11 -20.20 7.75
CA TRP A 10 -5.57 -20.17 7.62
C TRP A 10 -6.15 -18.75 7.52
N ARG A 11 -5.51 -17.76 8.15
CA ARG A 11 -5.94 -16.35 8.14
C ARG A 11 -5.78 -15.70 6.76
N TRP A 12 -4.71 -16.04 6.06
CA TRP A 12 -4.32 -15.42 4.81
C TRP A 12 -4.43 -16.36 3.60
N ALA A 13 -5.07 -17.52 3.80
CA ALA A 13 -5.26 -18.50 2.74
C ALA A 13 -5.93 -17.89 1.50
N GLY A 14 -5.25 -18.00 0.36
CA GLY A 14 -5.75 -17.47 -0.91
C GLY A 14 -5.69 -15.94 -1.06
N VAL A 15 -5.09 -15.21 -0.12
CA VAL A 15 -4.91 -13.75 -0.23
C VAL A 15 -3.56 -13.48 -0.90
N PRO A 16 -3.54 -12.85 -2.10
CA PRO A 16 -2.31 -12.42 -2.74
C PRO A 16 -1.75 -11.17 -2.06
N TRP A 17 -0.45 -11.12 -1.90
CA TRP A 17 0.31 -9.97 -1.42
C TRP A 17 1.16 -9.46 -2.56
N TYR A 18 0.82 -8.31 -3.09
CA TYR A 18 1.54 -7.65 -4.17
C TYR A 18 2.54 -6.67 -3.60
N LEU A 19 3.83 -6.90 -3.86
CA LEU A 19 4.89 -6.02 -3.42
C LEU A 19 5.51 -5.32 -4.63
N ARG A 20 5.65 -4.00 -4.53
CA ARG A 20 6.35 -3.19 -5.53
C ARG A 20 7.33 -2.26 -4.83
N SER A 21 8.59 -2.30 -5.25
CA SER A 21 9.63 -1.43 -4.75
C SER A 21 10.60 -1.09 -5.89
N GLY A 22 11.07 0.15 -5.94
CA GLY A 22 12.00 0.59 -6.98
C GLY A 22 12.59 1.95 -6.68
N LYS A 23 13.68 2.27 -7.39
CA LYS A 23 14.30 3.60 -7.40
C LYS A 23 13.68 4.43 -8.52
N CYS A 24 13.69 5.75 -8.36
CA CYS A 24 13.19 6.68 -9.38
C CYS A 24 11.76 6.35 -9.87
N LEU A 25 10.90 5.86 -8.99
CA LEU A 25 9.47 5.75 -9.25
C LEU A 25 8.84 7.16 -9.29
N THR A 26 7.58 7.25 -9.68
CA THR A 26 6.85 8.53 -9.78
C THR A 26 6.85 9.27 -8.45
N GLU A 27 6.71 8.54 -7.33
CA GLU A 27 6.64 9.11 -5.99
C GLU A 27 7.62 8.40 -5.04
N THR A 28 8.11 9.16 -4.06
CA THR A 28 8.84 8.59 -2.92
C THR A 28 7.84 8.39 -1.78
N ALA A 29 7.34 7.19 -1.65
CA ALA A 29 6.33 6.84 -0.66
C ALA A 29 6.52 5.41 -0.18
N ALA A 30 6.01 5.14 1.02
CA ALA A 30 5.81 3.79 1.53
C ALA A 30 4.37 3.67 2.01
N GLU A 31 3.63 2.72 1.46
CA GLU A 31 2.23 2.48 1.86
C GLU A 31 1.87 1.00 1.81
N ILE A 32 0.86 0.65 2.60
CA ILE A 32 0.19 -0.65 2.58
C ILE A 32 -1.28 -0.39 2.25
N LEU A 33 -1.80 -1.07 1.24
CA LEU A 33 -3.20 -1.01 0.88
C LEU A 33 -3.83 -2.39 1.06
N ILE A 34 -4.91 -2.45 1.81
CA ILE A 34 -5.69 -3.67 2.06
C ILE A 34 -7.02 -3.53 1.34
N GLN A 35 -7.16 -4.18 0.20
CA GLN A 35 -8.41 -4.21 -0.55
C GLN A 35 -9.37 -5.20 0.12
N LEU A 36 -10.57 -4.74 0.43
CA LEU A 36 -11.63 -5.58 0.98
C LEU A 36 -12.33 -6.35 -0.16
N LYS A 37 -12.94 -7.47 0.18
CA LYS A 37 -13.77 -8.20 -0.79
C LYS A 37 -14.95 -7.35 -1.23
N ALA A 38 -15.33 -7.47 -2.49
CA ALA A 38 -16.54 -6.82 -2.98
C ALA A 38 -17.77 -7.31 -2.18
N PRO A 39 -18.73 -6.42 -1.86
CA PRO A 39 -19.94 -6.84 -1.19
C PRO A 39 -20.75 -7.79 -2.08
N PRO A 40 -21.46 -8.77 -1.48
CA PRO A 40 -22.23 -9.74 -2.25
C PRO A 40 -23.39 -9.10 -3.03
N GLN A 41 -23.86 -7.94 -2.59
CA GLN A 41 -24.88 -7.16 -3.27
C GLN A 41 -24.35 -5.80 -3.66
N LYS A 42 -24.57 -5.39 -4.91
CA LYS A 42 -24.24 -4.05 -5.38
C LYS A 42 -25.38 -3.11 -5.02
N LEU A 43 -25.07 -2.06 -4.27
CA LEU A 43 -26.03 -0.99 -3.92
C LEU A 43 -26.11 0.10 -5.00
N PHE A 44 -25.04 0.25 -5.80
CA PHE A 44 -24.93 1.31 -6.79
C PHE A 44 -24.94 0.73 -8.21
N GLU A 45 -25.67 1.38 -9.12
CA GLU A 45 -25.91 0.94 -10.49
C GLU A 45 -24.94 1.58 -11.51
N ASP A 46 -23.88 2.20 -11.03
CA ASP A 46 -22.90 2.86 -11.88
C ASP A 46 -22.07 1.86 -12.68
N ALA A 47 -21.80 2.18 -13.94
CA ALA A 47 -21.16 1.32 -14.95
C ALA A 47 -19.74 1.75 -15.32
N GLY A 48 -18.99 2.43 -14.47
CA GLY A 48 -17.62 2.85 -14.75
C GLY A 48 -16.56 1.88 -14.22
N PRO A 49 -15.29 2.01 -14.64
CA PRO A 49 -14.17 1.24 -14.09
C PRO A 49 -14.01 1.41 -12.58
N GLU A 50 -14.43 2.55 -12.06
CA GLU A 50 -14.45 2.84 -10.62
C GLU A 50 -15.61 2.15 -9.89
N ALA A 51 -16.66 1.75 -10.61
CA ALA A 51 -17.85 1.12 -10.03
C ALA A 51 -17.57 -0.25 -9.38
N CYS A 52 -16.53 -0.93 -9.85
CA CYS A 52 -16.14 -2.25 -9.35
C CYS A 52 -15.05 -2.19 -8.26
N ARG A 53 -14.55 -1.01 -7.91
CA ARG A 53 -13.55 -0.89 -6.87
C ARG A 53 -14.15 -1.26 -5.52
N ALA A 54 -13.54 -2.24 -4.87
CA ALA A 54 -13.88 -2.62 -3.51
C ALA A 54 -13.45 -1.50 -2.53
N ASN A 55 -14.06 -1.48 -1.36
CA ASN A 55 -13.58 -0.65 -0.28
C ASN A 55 -12.17 -1.10 0.13
N TYR A 56 -11.37 -0.19 0.64
CA TYR A 56 -10.01 -0.51 1.08
C TYR A 56 -9.59 0.29 2.31
N LEU A 57 -8.59 -0.24 3.00
CA LEU A 57 -7.83 0.48 4.00
C LEU A 57 -6.46 0.83 3.42
N ARG A 58 -6.02 2.05 3.61
CA ARG A 58 -4.70 2.53 3.21
C ARG A 58 -3.93 2.97 4.44
N PHE A 59 -2.72 2.46 4.59
CA PHE A 59 -1.77 2.86 5.62
C PHE A 59 -0.59 3.52 4.91
N GLN A 60 -0.51 4.83 4.98
CA GLN A 60 0.64 5.57 4.51
C GLN A 60 1.68 5.62 5.63
N LEU A 61 2.89 5.17 5.35
CA LEU A 61 3.99 5.08 6.30
C LEU A 61 5.02 6.20 6.09
N SER A 62 5.15 6.68 4.85
CA SER A 62 6.09 7.74 4.47
C SER A 62 5.55 8.48 3.23
N PRO A 63 5.74 9.82 3.10
CA PRO A 63 6.50 10.71 4.00
C PRO A 63 5.80 11.05 5.32
N HIS A 64 4.48 10.97 5.39
CA HIS A 64 3.67 11.28 6.57
C HIS A 64 2.83 10.07 6.95
N SER A 65 2.67 9.83 8.24
CA SER A 65 1.83 8.74 8.74
C SER A 65 0.35 9.11 8.62
N ALA A 66 -0.41 8.29 7.89
CA ALA A 66 -1.84 8.45 7.73
C ALA A 66 -2.54 7.12 7.59
N ILE A 67 -3.78 7.04 8.06
CA ILE A 67 -4.67 5.91 7.82
C ILE A 67 -5.88 6.43 7.05
N ALA A 68 -6.24 5.77 5.95
CA ALA A 68 -7.45 6.10 5.22
C ALA A 68 -8.37 4.88 5.13
N LEU A 69 -9.67 5.15 5.30
CA LEU A 69 -10.73 4.22 4.96
C LEU A 69 -11.42 4.71 3.70
N ALA A 70 -11.37 3.92 2.65
CA ALA A 70 -12.07 4.19 1.41
C ALA A 70 -13.38 3.39 1.36
N ALA A 71 -14.48 4.10 1.10
CA ALA A 71 -15.80 3.53 0.99
C ALA A 71 -16.56 4.16 -0.18
N ARG A 72 -17.44 3.38 -0.77
CA ARG A 72 -18.40 3.91 -1.74
C ARG A 72 -19.57 4.54 -0.99
N VAL A 73 -19.87 5.76 -1.31
CA VAL A 73 -20.98 6.53 -0.75
C VAL A 73 -21.91 7.00 -1.86
N LYS A 74 -23.19 7.18 -1.55
CA LYS A 74 -24.15 7.68 -2.53
C LYS A 74 -23.79 9.11 -2.95
N ARG A 75 -23.78 9.35 -4.26
CA ARG A 75 -23.62 10.70 -4.81
C ARG A 75 -24.87 11.53 -4.51
N ALA A 76 -24.68 12.78 -4.09
CA ALA A 76 -25.77 13.68 -3.84
C ALA A 76 -26.52 14.01 -5.14
N GLY A 77 -27.86 13.98 -5.11
CA GLY A 77 -28.73 14.39 -6.23
C GLY A 77 -28.98 13.33 -7.31
N GLU A 78 -28.25 12.22 -7.35
CA GLU A 78 -28.42 11.16 -8.34
C GLU A 78 -29.00 9.89 -7.72
N GLU A 79 -29.77 9.12 -8.52
CA GLU A 79 -30.32 7.83 -8.08
C GLU A 79 -29.19 6.79 -8.04
N TYR A 80 -29.00 6.15 -6.90
CA TYR A 80 -28.12 5.00 -6.67
C TYR A 80 -26.75 5.00 -7.38
N VAL A 81 -26.21 6.19 -7.71
CA VAL A 81 -24.84 6.34 -8.21
C VAL A 81 -23.88 6.52 -7.04
N GLY A 82 -22.78 5.79 -7.05
CA GLY A 82 -21.79 5.80 -5.97
C GLY A 82 -20.53 6.57 -6.33
N ASP A 83 -19.98 7.28 -5.35
CA ASP A 83 -18.63 7.87 -5.39
C ASP A 83 -17.70 7.13 -4.44
N GLN A 84 -16.45 6.96 -4.84
CA GLN A 84 -15.42 6.49 -3.94
C GLN A 84 -14.92 7.67 -3.10
N LYS A 85 -15.11 7.60 -1.79
CA LYS A 85 -14.64 8.60 -0.83
C LYS A 85 -13.61 7.99 0.10
N GLU A 86 -12.59 8.76 0.45
CA GLU A 86 -11.58 8.39 1.44
C GLU A 86 -11.75 9.27 2.68
N LEU A 87 -11.83 8.65 3.85
CA LEU A 87 -11.78 9.30 5.14
C LEU A 87 -10.37 9.11 5.71
N TYR A 88 -9.69 10.20 6.01
CA TYR A 88 -8.33 10.18 6.53
C TYR A 88 -8.29 10.45 8.03
N LEU A 89 -7.47 9.67 8.73
CA LEU A 89 -6.98 9.95 10.06
C LEU A 89 -5.51 10.34 9.91
N LEU A 90 -5.21 11.61 10.15
CA LEU A 90 -3.86 12.15 10.10
C LEU A 90 -3.33 12.26 11.53
N ASN A 91 -2.13 11.76 11.77
CA ASN A 91 -1.42 11.97 13.03
C ASN A 91 -0.22 12.89 12.76
N ALA A 92 -0.47 14.19 12.81
CA ALA A 92 0.58 15.19 12.69
C ALA A 92 1.12 15.52 14.09
N GLN A 93 2.29 15.02 14.42
CA GLN A 93 3.02 15.43 15.62
C GLN A 93 4.15 16.38 15.20
N PRO A 94 4.04 17.69 15.47
CA PRO A 94 5.01 18.68 14.97
C PRO A 94 6.43 18.52 15.53
N ASP A 95 6.59 17.80 16.64
CA ASP A 95 7.88 17.58 17.32
C ASP A 95 8.33 16.11 17.29
N GLU A 96 7.89 15.33 16.31
CA GLU A 96 8.28 13.93 16.22
C GLU A 96 9.76 13.82 15.84
N GLN A 97 10.53 13.09 16.67
CA GLN A 97 11.93 12.77 16.39
C GLN A 97 12.07 12.06 15.06
N THR A 98 13.11 12.39 14.31
CA THR A 98 13.40 11.65 13.08
C THR A 98 13.66 10.16 13.39
N PRO A 99 13.37 9.24 12.47
CA PRO A 99 13.59 7.81 12.69
C PRO A 99 15.01 7.47 13.15
N TYR A 100 16.02 8.15 12.61
CA TYR A 100 17.41 7.92 13.00
C TYR A 100 17.74 8.46 14.38
N GLU A 101 17.24 9.64 14.76
CA GLU A 101 17.42 10.19 16.12
C GLU A 101 16.83 9.24 17.15
N ARG A 102 15.63 8.71 16.89
CA ARG A 102 14.98 7.76 17.77
C ARG A 102 15.76 6.45 17.88
N LEU A 103 16.19 5.86 16.76
CA LEU A 103 16.99 4.63 16.78
C LEU A 103 18.32 4.81 17.51
N LEU A 104 19.02 5.93 17.29
CA LEU A 104 20.27 6.22 18.00
C LEU A 104 20.04 6.42 19.49
N GLY A 105 18.98 7.14 19.88
CA GLY A 105 18.58 7.31 21.26
C GLY A 105 18.29 5.98 21.96
N ASP A 106 17.51 5.11 21.30
CA ASP A 106 17.19 3.77 21.81
C ASP A 106 18.45 2.90 21.94
N ALA A 107 19.36 2.96 20.97
CA ALA A 107 20.64 2.25 21.04
C ALA A 107 21.48 2.68 22.23
N LEU A 108 21.61 4.00 22.47
CA LEU A 108 22.35 4.54 23.60
C LEU A 108 21.70 4.19 24.94
N ALA A 109 20.38 4.12 24.98
CA ALA A 109 19.63 3.71 26.16
C ALA A 109 19.59 2.19 26.39
N GLY A 110 20.12 1.38 25.46
CA GLY A 110 20.04 -0.07 25.52
C GLY A 110 18.62 -0.61 25.28
N ASN A 111 17.74 0.19 24.69
CA ASN A 111 16.36 -0.22 24.38
C ASN A 111 16.31 -0.94 23.02
N GLY A 112 16.18 -2.26 23.05
CA GLY A 112 16.12 -3.10 21.85
C GLY A 112 14.74 -3.22 21.17
N ALA A 113 13.70 -2.55 21.68
CA ALA A 113 12.32 -2.78 21.26
C ALA A 113 12.06 -2.46 19.77
N LEU A 114 12.75 -1.47 19.19
CA LEU A 114 12.61 -1.09 17.79
C LEU A 114 13.64 -1.74 16.85
N PHE A 115 14.56 -2.55 17.38
CA PHE A 115 15.55 -3.22 16.56
C PHE A 115 15.03 -4.57 16.07
N THR A 116 15.19 -4.81 14.77
CA THR A 116 14.82 -6.08 14.17
C THR A 116 15.76 -7.19 14.63
N ARG A 117 15.22 -8.32 15.07
CA ARG A 117 16.00 -9.49 15.44
C ARG A 117 16.65 -10.11 14.20
N GLN A 118 17.81 -10.74 14.38
CA GLN A 118 18.55 -11.39 13.29
C GLN A 118 17.72 -12.47 12.60
N ASP A 119 17.02 -13.31 13.34
CA ASP A 119 16.18 -14.38 12.79
C ASP A 119 15.02 -13.84 11.91
N ALA A 120 14.47 -12.68 12.24
CA ALA A 120 13.46 -12.02 11.44
C ALA A 120 14.06 -11.47 10.11
N VAL A 121 15.27 -10.94 10.16
CA VAL A 121 16.00 -10.47 8.96
C VAL A 121 16.31 -11.67 8.04
N GLU A 122 16.82 -12.76 8.57
CA GLU A 122 17.11 -13.99 7.81
C GLU A 122 15.83 -14.55 7.16
N SER A 123 14.74 -14.60 7.90
CA SER A 123 13.45 -15.04 7.38
C SER A 123 12.93 -14.13 6.25
N ALA A 124 13.13 -12.81 6.36
CA ALA A 124 12.76 -11.86 5.31
C ALA A 124 13.58 -12.07 4.03
N TRP A 125 14.88 -12.35 4.15
CA TRP A 125 15.73 -12.67 3.01
C TRP A 125 15.31 -13.99 2.35
N ALA A 126 14.96 -15.02 3.13
CA ALA A 126 14.50 -16.30 2.60
C ALA A 126 13.28 -16.18 1.68
N VAL A 127 12.41 -15.18 1.89
CA VAL A 127 11.29 -14.89 0.97
C VAL A 127 11.79 -14.49 -0.42
N LEU A 128 12.94 -13.83 -0.49
CA LEU A 128 13.50 -13.31 -1.74
C LEU A 128 14.49 -14.27 -2.40
N ASP A 129 14.96 -15.29 -1.70
CA ASP A 129 15.98 -16.22 -2.20
C ASP A 129 15.61 -16.83 -3.55
N ARG A 130 14.35 -17.21 -3.73
CA ARG A 130 13.86 -17.76 -4.99
C ARG A 130 14.03 -16.76 -6.16
N VAL A 131 13.74 -15.49 -5.93
CA VAL A 131 13.88 -14.44 -6.96
C VAL A 131 15.35 -14.18 -7.27
N LEU A 132 16.20 -14.25 -6.23
CA LEU A 132 17.64 -14.02 -6.37
C LEU A 132 18.35 -15.19 -7.08
N THR A 133 17.91 -16.42 -6.85
CA THR A 133 18.52 -17.63 -7.42
C THR A 133 18.03 -17.95 -8.84
N GLU A 134 16.75 -17.69 -9.15
CA GLU A 134 16.19 -17.97 -10.48
C GLU A 134 16.57 -16.93 -11.54
N HIS A 135 17.27 -15.86 -11.18
CA HIS A 135 17.80 -14.81 -12.07
C HIS A 135 16.84 -14.39 -13.19
N GLN A 136 15.64 -13.95 -12.82
CA GLN A 136 14.71 -13.41 -13.79
C GLN A 136 15.31 -12.24 -14.57
N PRO A 137 15.05 -12.12 -15.89
CA PRO A 137 15.62 -11.04 -16.68
C PRO A 137 15.23 -9.68 -16.12
N VAL A 138 16.25 -8.80 -15.99
CA VAL A 138 16.03 -7.42 -15.53
C VAL A 138 15.18 -6.67 -16.55
N ARG A 139 14.10 -6.06 -16.12
CA ARG A 139 13.24 -5.19 -16.92
C ARG A 139 13.60 -3.74 -16.67
N LEU A 140 13.90 -3.02 -17.74
CA LEU A 140 14.16 -1.59 -17.67
C LEU A 140 12.84 -0.81 -17.64
N TYR A 141 12.83 0.29 -16.92
CA TYR A 141 11.70 1.22 -16.89
C TYR A 141 12.18 2.66 -16.88
N LYS A 142 11.33 3.55 -17.36
CA LYS A 142 11.63 4.98 -17.44
C LYS A 142 11.60 5.59 -16.02
N PRO A 143 12.61 6.37 -15.61
CA PRO A 143 12.52 7.17 -14.38
C PRO A 143 11.26 8.05 -14.38
N GLY A 144 10.61 8.17 -13.23
CA GLY A 144 9.34 8.88 -13.08
C GLY A 144 8.12 8.06 -13.53
N SER A 145 8.27 6.75 -13.80
CA SER A 145 7.16 5.84 -14.05
C SER A 145 6.96 4.89 -12.86
N TRP A 146 5.84 4.18 -12.85
CA TRP A 146 5.53 3.19 -11.81
C TRP A 146 6.16 1.82 -12.03
N GLY A 147 7.14 1.72 -12.91
CA GLY A 147 7.85 0.49 -13.22
C GLY A 147 7.60 0.00 -14.65
N PRO A 148 8.07 -1.19 -15.00
CA PRO A 148 7.86 -1.78 -16.32
C PRO A 148 6.39 -2.21 -16.50
N MET A 149 5.89 -2.14 -17.73
CA MET A 149 4.49 -2.50 -18.06
C MET A 149 4.16 -3.95 -17.70
N GLU A 150 5.14 -4.83 -17.73
CA GLU A 150 4.96 -6.25 -17.36
C GLU A 150 4.58 -6.42 -15.87
N ALA A 151 4.88 -5.44 -15.02
CA ALA A 151 4.47 -5.45 -13.62
C ALA A 151 2.94 -5.32 -13.45
N ASP A 152 2.25 -4.73 -14.42
CA ASP A 152 0.81 -4.58 -14.37
C ASP A 152 0.08 -5.92 -14.54
N ALA A 153 0.71 -6.87 -15.23
CA ALA A 153 0.15 -8.21 -15.41
C ALA A 153 -0.06 -8.95 -14.07
N LEU A 154 0.77 -8.65 -13.06
CA LEU A 154 0.66 -9.29 -11.73
C LEU A 154 -0.67 -8.98 -11.03
N VAL A 155 -1.24 -7.81 -11.26
CA VAL A 155 -2.40 -7.28 -10.52
C VAL A 155 -3.63 -7.05 -11.40
N THR A 156 -3.57 -7.42 -12.67
CA THR A 156 -4.66 -7.19 -13.63
C THR A 156 -5.95 -7.85 -13.18
N ALA A 157 -5.88 -9.06 -12.63
CA ALA A 157 -7.03 -9.80 -12.15
C ALA A 157 -7.74 -9.13 -10.96
N ASP A 158 -7.00 -8.33 -10.16
CA ASP A 158 -7.49 -7.70 -8.94
C ASP A 158 -7.69 -6.17 -9.09
N GLY A 159 -7.82 -5.68 -10.33
CA GLY A 159 -8.18 -4.30 -10.64
C GLY A 159 -7.00 -3.32 -10.76
N GLY A 160 -5.76 -3.83 -10.82
CA GLY A 160 -4.57 -3.01 -11.06
C GLY A 160 -3.91 -2.47 -9.80
N TRP A 161 -2.80 -1.76 -9.99
CA TRP A 161 -2.07 -1.12 -8.90
C TRP A 161 -2.83 0.09 -8.34
N TYR A 162 -2.90 0.17 -7.03
CA TYR A 162 -3.24 1.40 -6.32
C TYR A 162 -1.95 2.19 -6.12
N ASN A 163 -1.79 3.29 -6.83
CA ASN A 163 -0.60 4.11 -6.72
C ASN A 163 -0.75 5.15 -5.60
N PRO A 164 0.34 5.42 -4.84
CA PRO A 164 0.37 6.54 -3.91
C PRO A 164 0.00 7.85 -4.61
N LYS A 165 -0.72 8.72 -3.91
CA LYS A 165 -1.07 10.05 -4.39
C LYS A 165 -0.31 11.09 -3.58
N HIS A 166 0.32 12.03 -4.26
CA HIS A 166 1.13 13.08 -3.63
C HIS A 166 0.32 14.01 -2.71
N ASP A 167 -0.98 14.14 -2.91
CA ASP A 167 -1.79 15.25 -2.37
C ASP A 167 -2.86 14.77 -1.37
N LEU A 168 -2.45 14.07 -0.31
CA LEU A 168 -3.37 13.70 0.76
C LEU A 168 -3.68 14.88 1.71
N MET A 169 -2.84 15.93 1.72
CA MET A 169 -2.97 17.06 2.66
C MET A 169 -3.91 18.15 2.18
N THR A 170 -4.19 18.26 0.88
CA THR A 170 -5.05 19.33 0.32
C THR A 170 -6.55 19.02 0.40
N GLY A 171 -6.92 17.79 0.69
CA GLY A 171 -8.31 17.34 0.79
C GLY A 171 -8.82 17.03 2.20
N ALA A 172 -7.97 17.15 3.23
CA ALA A 172 -8.37 16.88 4.60
C ALA A 172 -9.29 18.00 5.12
N VAL A 173 -10.58 17.73 5.17
CA VAL A 173 -11.53 18.56 5.92
C VAL A 173 -11.25 18.33 7.39
N SER A 174 -10.67 19.34 8.07
CA SER A 174 -10.68 19.38 9.55
C SER A 174 -12.12 19.28 10.03
N LEU A 175 -12.39 18.26 10.83
CA LEU A 175 -13.61 18.16 11.63
C LEU A 175 -13.48 19.06 12.86
#